data_7590a38fcde2d4ba1f2f00c373af6c4c
#
_entry.id   7590a38fcde2d4ba1f2f00c373af6c4c
#
_cell.length_a   1.000
_cell.length_b   1.000
_cell.length_c   1.000
_cell.angle_alpha   90.00
_cell.angle_beta   90.00
_cell.angle_gamma   90.00
#
_symmetry.space_group_name_H-M   'P 1'
#
loop_
_entity.id
_entity.type
_entity.pdbx_description
1 polymer ?
#
loop_
_entity_poly.entity_id
_entity_poly.type
_entity_poly.pdbx_seq_one_letter_code
_entity_poly.pdbx_strand_id
1 'polypeptide(L)'
;MDEAEVRRGTQSANSRWGNTVAILSGDFLFARSSKLLADLGPEAVRVQAETFERLVIGQLRESVGPQGDEDPIVHHLEVLADKTGSLIAAAGRYGAMMSGVSAEVTDRIADFGESIGIAFQLSDDLLDIESEVSGKTPGTDLREGIRTLPVLFALADPDTSPRLRELLSRAITDDAEHAEALAALRIHPAMDQAREVLEQWADRARERLGALPNCDAKTAMATLVDSVAYRAV
;
A
#
# COMPACT_ATOMS: atom_id res chain seq x y z
N MET A 1 -3.52 15.73 -1.85
CA MET A 1 -4.12 15.13 -3.09
C MET A 1 -3.03 15.12 -4.13
N ASP A 2 -2.77 13.95 -4.72
CA ASP A 2 -1.77 13.81 -5.77
C ASP A 2 -2.19 14.67 -6.96
N GLU A 3 -1.28 15.46 -7.47
CA GLU A 3 -1.52 16.30 -8.67
C GLU A 3 -1.28 15.52 -9.98
N ALA A 4 -1.36 14.17 -9.92
CA ALA A 4 -1.13 13.32 -11.07
C ALA A 4 -2.07 13.68 -12.23
N GLU A 5 -1.51 14.02 -13.39
CA GLU A 5 -2.28 14.35 -14.59
C GLU A 5 -2.91 13.12 -15.24
N VAL A 6 -2.28 11.97 -15.10
CA VAL A 6 -2.69 10.70 -15.71
C VAL A 6 -2.83 9.61 -14.65
N ARG A 7 -3.94 8.85 -14.69
CA ARG A 7 -4.15 7.64 -13.90
C ARG A 7 -4.65 6.51 -14.79
N ARG A 8 -4.02 5.34 -14.68
CA ARG A 8 -4.38 4.13 -15.45
C ARG A 8 -4.44 4.41 -16.97
N GLY A 9 -3.49 5.20 -17.49
CA GLY A 9 -3.39 5.53 -18.91
C GLY A 9 -4.39 6.56 -19.42
N THR A 10 -5.20 7.19 -18.54
CA THR A 10 -6.14 8.24 -18.90
C THR A 10 -5.94 9.48 -18.05
N GLN A 11 -6.41 10.63 -18.54
CA GLN A 11 -6.38 11.89 -17.81
C GLN A 11 -7.13 11.73 -16.47
N SER A 12 -6.52 12.17 -15.36
CA SER A 12 -7.13 12.10 -14.04
C SER A 12 -8.35 13.02 -13.90
N ALA A 13 -9.22 12.73 -12.93
CA ALA A 13 -10.44 13.53 -12.70
C ALA A 13 -10.13 14.99 -12.35
N ASN A 14 -9.11 15.20 -11.51
CA ASN A 14 -8.67 16.54 -11.12
C ASN A 14 -8.06 17.31 -12.29
N SER A 15 -7.26 16.67 -13.13
CA SER A 15 -6.69 17.28 -14.32
C SER A 15 -7.75 17.62 -15.38
N ARG A 16 -8.76 16.76 -15.54
CA ARG A 16 -9.81 16.92 -16.54
C ARG A 16 -10.92 17.90 -16.13
N TRP A 17 -11.33 17.89 -14.85
CA TRP A 17 -12.51 18.64 -14.39
C TRP A 17 -12.23 19.56 -13.19
N GLY A 18 -10.98 19.61 -12.71
CA GLY A 18 -10.57 20.39 -11.55
C GLY A 18 -10.85 19.69 -10.22
N ASN A 19 -10.15 20.11 -9.16
CA ASN A 19 -10.18 19.50 -7.85
C ASN A 19 -11.57 19.48 -7.20
N THR A 20 -12.35 20.54 -7.36
CA THR A 20 -13.70 20.61 -6.79
C THR A 20 -14.59 19.48 -7.33
N VAL A 21 -14.58 19.27 -8.65
CA VAL A 21 -15.37 18.19 -9.25
C VAL A 21 -14.85 16.81 -8.85
N ALA A 22 -13.52 16.65 -8.77
CA ALA A 22 -12.91 15.39 -8.34
C ALA A 22 -13.32 15.03 -6.90
N ILE A 23 -13.28 15.98 -5.96
CA ILE A 23 -13.69 15.79 -4.56
C ILE A 23 -15.18 15.44 -4.48
N LEU A 24 -16.05 16.26 -5.08
CA LEU A 24 -17.50 16.02 -5.05
C LEU A 24 -17.88 14.69 -5.71
N SER A 25 -17.15 14.27 -6.75
CA SER A 25 -17.36 12.96 -7.35
C SER A 25 -16.99 11.82 -6.40
N GLY A 26 -15.91 11.98 -5.63
CA GLY A 26 -15.53 11.05 -4.56
C GLY A 26 -16.61 10.95 -3.49
N ASP A 27 -17.10 12.09 -2.99
CA ASP A 27 -18.17 12.15 -1.98
C ASP A 27 -19.47 11.49 -2.50
N PHE A 28 -19.83 11.76 -3.76
CA PHE A 28 -20.99 11.12 -4.39
C PHE A 28 -20.84 9.60 -4.47
N LEU A 29 -19.66 9.10 -4.88
CA LEU A 29 -19.39 7.66 -4.95
C LEU A 29 -19.42 7.01 -3.56
N PHE A 30 -18.88 7.67 -2.55
CA PHE A 30 -18.93 7.22 -1.17
C PHE A 30 -20.38 7.15 -0.65
N ALA A 31 -21.17 8.21 -0.84
CA ALA A 31 -22.58 8.21 -0.46
C ALA A 31 -23.37 7.11 -1.20
N ARG A 32 -23.05 6.88 -2.49
CA ARG A 32 -23.70 5.83 -3.28
C ARG A 32 -23.34 4.43 -2.76
N SER A 33 -22.07 4.19 -2.40
CA SER A 33 -21.62 2.95 -1.80
C SER A 33 -22.29 2.69 -0.45
N SER A 34 -22.38 3.71 0.41
CA SER A 34 -23.09 3.63 1.71
C SER A 34 -24.55 3.23 1.55
N LYS A 35 -25.23 3.80 0.53
CA LYS A 35 -26.63 3.45 0.22
C LYS A 35 -26.77 1.98 -0.19
N LEU A 36 -25.85 1.45 -1.02
CA LEU A 36 -25.88 0.05 -1.45
C LEU A 36 -25.60 -0.90 -0.27
N LEU A 37 -24.68 -0.53 0.62
CA LEU A 37 -24.35 -1.35 1.80
C LEU A 37 -25.45 -1.36 2.85
N ALA A 38 -26.27 -0.31 2.94
CA ALA A 38 -27.41 -0.27 3.84
C ALA A 38 -28.44 -1.37 3.55
N ASP A 39 -28.56 -1.79 2.29
CA ASP A 39 -29.44 -2.91 1.87
C ASP A 39 -28.89 -4.28 2.32
N LEU A 40 -27.59 -4.37 2.66
CA LEU A 40 -26.94 -5.59 3.16
C LEU A 40 -26.98 -5.74 4.69
N GLY A 41 -27.50 -4.73 5.39
CA GLY A 41 -27.67 -4.74 6.83
C GLY A 41 -26.62 -3.96 7.61
N PRO A 42 -26.81 -3.81 8.93
CA PRO A 42 -26.03 -2.91 9.78
C PRO A 42 -24.56 -3.29 9.88
N GLU A 43 -24.24 -4.58 9.80
CA GLU A 43 -22.85 -5.03 9.85
C GLU A 43 -22.04 -4.57 8.63
N ALA A 44 -22.64 -4.64 7.44
CA ALA A 44 -21.98 -4.14 6.23
C ALA A 44 -21.69 -2.64 6.30
N VAL A 45 -22.62 -1.87 6.86
CA VAL A 45 -22.42 -0.41 7.08
C VAL A 45 -21.31 -0.16 8.10
N ARG A 46 -21.24 -0.96 9.17
CA ARG A 46 -20.17 -0.84 10.18
C ARG A 46 -18.80 -1.10 9.55
N VAL A 47 -18.63 -2.19 8.81
CA VAL A 47 -17.37 -2.50 8.13
C VAL A 47 -16.94 -1.37 7.20
N GLN A 48 -17.88 -0.75 6.47
CA GLN A 48 -17.56 0.42 5.64
C GLN A 48 -17.06 1.61 6.46
N ALA A 49 -17.76 1.92 7.56
CA ALA A 49 -17.42 3.07 8.41
C ALA A 49 -16.03 2.89 9.04
N GLU A 50 -15.75 1.72 9.61
CA GLU A 50 -14.46 1.38 10.21
C GLU A 50 -13.33 1.39 9.16
N THR A 51 -13.58 0.86 7.97
CA THR A 51 -12.60 0.86 6.89
C THR A 51 -12.29 2.27 6.41
N PHE A 52 -13.32 3.12 6.28
CA PHE A 52 -13.13 4.51 5.88
C PHE A 52 -12.41 5.34 6.95
N GLU A 53 -12.72 5.11 8.23
CA GLU A 53 -12.00 5.73 9.34
C GLU A 53 -10.51 5.38 9.29
N ARG A 54 -10.16 4.09 9.17
CA ARG A 54 -8.77 3.64 9.03
C ARG A 54 -8.08 4.29 7.82
N LEU A 55 -8.74 4.31 6.66
CA LEU A 55 -8.21 4.93 5.45
C LEU A 55 -7.86 6.41 5.66
N VAL A 56 -8.76 7.16 6.32
CA VAL A 56 -8.54 8.60 6.59
C VAL A 56 -7.43 8.80 7.61
N ILE A 57 -7.38 7.99 8.68
CA ILE A 57 -6.31 8.00 9.67
C ILE A 57 -4.96 7.69 9.02
N GLY A 58 -4.88 6.64 8.19
CA GLY A 58 -3.66 6.30 7.47
C GLY A 58 -3.19 7.42 6.55
N GLN A 59 -4.11 8.07 5.84
CA GLN A 59 -3.77 9.21 4.98
C GLN A 59 -3.30 10.43 5.80
N LEU A 60 -3.89 10.70 6.95
CA LEU A 60 -3.44 11.77 7.85
C LEU A 60 -2.06 11.47 8.43
N ARG A 61 -1.83 10.24 8.89
CA ARG A 61 -0.52 9.81 9.42
C ARG A 61 0.58 9.90 8.38
N GLU A 62 0.31 9.47 7.14
CA GLU A 62 1.25 9.63 6.03
C GLU A 62 1.61 11.10 5.79
N SER A 63 0.61 12.00 5.83
CA SER A 63 0.82 13.42 5.57
C SER A 63 1.58 14.14 6.70
N VAL A 64 1.38 13.68 7.94
CA VAL A 64 2.01 14.27 9.14
C VAL A 64 3.40 13.68 9.40
N GLY A 65 3.60 12.41 9.06
CA GLY A 65 4.80 11.64 9.35
C GLY A 65 4.90 11.20 10.82
N PRO A 66 5.93 10.40 11.16
CA PRO A 66 6.12 9.89 12.52
C PRO A 66 6.34 11.04 13.52
N GLN A 67 5.78 10.89 14.74
CA GLN A 67 5.81 11.92 15.77
C GLN A 67 6.59 11.47 17.02
N GLY A 68 7.33 12.40 17.63
CA GLY A 68 8.09 12.12 18.84
C GLY A 68 9.12 11.01 18.65
N ASP A 69 9.06 9.98 19.48
CA ASP A 69 9.95 8.82 19.47
C ASP A 69 9.39 7.64 18.65
N GLU A 70 8.40 7.86 17.81
CA GLU A 70 7.81 6.82 16.95
C GLU A 70 8.83 6.30 15.94
N ASP A 71 8.98 4.97 15.86
CA ASP A 71 9.86 4.35 14.88
C ASP A 71 9.32 4.58 13.45
N PRO A 72 10.08 5.21 12.54
CA PRO A 72 9.60 5.52 11.21
C PRO A 72 9.22 4.28 10.37
N ILE A 73 9.85 3.13 10.61
CA ILE A 73 9.54 1.89 9.89
C ILE A 73 8.20 1.32 10.38
N VAL A 74 7.99 1.29 11.70
CA VAL A 74 6.71 0.87 12.29
C VAL A 74 5.59 1.79 11.82
N HIS A 75 5.81 3.12 11.88
CA HIS A 75 4.86 4.12 11.39
C HIS A 75 4.47 3.86 9.92
N HIS A 76 5.46 3.65 9.06
CA HIS A 76 5.21 3.37 7.63
C HIS A 76 4.36 2.12 7.43
N LEU A 77 4.68 1.00 8.09
CA LEU A 77 3.92 -0.24 8.00
C LEU A 77 2.47 -0.08 8.49
N GLU A 78 2.23 0.69 9.55
CA GLU A 78 0.89 0.99 10.04
C GLU A 78 0.11 1.89 9.05
N VAL A 79 0.77 2.86 8.41
CA VAL A 79 0.17 3.64 7.32
C VAL A 79 -0.26 2.73 6.16
N LEU A 80 0.59 1.78 5.74
CA LEU A 80 0.23 0.82 4.69
C LEU A 80 -0.95 -0.08 5.09
N ALA A 81 -0.98 -0.53 6.36
CA ALA A 81 -2.09 -1.31 6.89
C ALA A 81 -3.40 -0.53 6.83
N ASP A 82 -3.40 0.72 7.26
CA ASP A 82 -4.61 1.53 7.29
C ASP A 82 -5.04 2.02 5.91
N LYS A 83 -4.11 2.42 5.06
CA LYS A 83 -4.40 3.02 3.75
C LYS A 83 -4.75 1.98 2.68
N THR A 84 -4.05 0.83 2.66
CA THR A 84 -4.19 -0.21 1.63
C THR A 84 -4.69 -1.53 2.20
N GLY A 85 -4.08 -2.02 3.27
CA GLY A 85 -4.43 -3.29 3.90
C GLY A 85 -5.91 -3.34 4.31
N SER A 86 -6.42 -2.28 4.92
CA SER A 86 -7.80 -2.16 5.37
C SER A 86 -8.83 -2.34 4.25
N LEU A 87 -8.55 -1.80 3.06
CA LEU A 87 -9.45 -1.90 1.90
C LEU A 87 -9.53 -3.33 1.36
N ILE A 88 -8.40 -4.03 1.30
CA ILE A 88 -8.34 -5.42 0.83
C ILE A 88 -8.96 -6.36 1.89
N ALA A 89 -8.71 -6.10 3.17
CA ALA A 89 -9.36 -6.79 4.28
C ALA A 89 -10.89 -6.64 4.24
N ALA A 90 -11.39 -5.43 4.01
CA ALA A 90 -12.82 -5.17 3.88
C ALA A 90 -13.45 -5.92 2.69
N ALA A 91 -12.76 -5.94 1.53
CA ALA A 91 -13.23 -6.69 0.37
C ALA A 91 -13.33 -8.19 0.67
N GLY A 92 -12.33 -8.78 1.32
CA GLY A 92 -12.34 -10.16 1.79
C GLY A 92 -13.46 -10.43 2.79
N ARG A 93 -13.62 -9.55 3.78
CA ARG A 93 -14.68 -9.62 4.80
C ARG A 93 -16.08 -9.60 4.19
N TYR A 94 -16.35 -8.71 3.23
CA TYR A 94 -17.64 -8.69 2.54
C TYR A 94 -17.90 -9.98 1.76
N GLY A 95 -16.90 -10.49 1.02
CA GLY A 95 -17.02 -11.76 0.32
C GLY A 95 -17.37 -12.92 1.26
N ALA A 96 -16.68 -13.02 2.38
CA ALA A 96 -16.93 -14.04 3.40
C ALA A 96 -18.31 -13.89 4.04
N MET A 97 -18.68 -12.69 4.48
CA MET A 97 -20.01 -12.40 5.08
C MET A 97 -21.14 -12.79 4.14
N MET A 98 -21.04 -12.41 2.85
CA MET A 98 -22.10 -12.70 1.87
C MET A 98 -22.14 -14.17 1.45
N SER A 99 -21.07 -14.94 1.68
CA SER A 99 -21.02 -16.38 1.48
C SER A 99 -21.65 -17.16 2.63
N GLY A 100 -21.97 -16.53 3.77
CA GLY A 100 -22.58 -17.17 4.93
C GLY A 100 -21.61 -18.09 5.70
N VAL A 101 -20.30 -17.90 5.56
CA VAL A 101 -19.30 -18.64 6.36
C VAL A 101 -19.27 -18.16 7.81
N SER A 102 -18.61 -18.91 8.70
CA SER A 102 -18.51 -18.54 10.12
C SER A 102 -17.73 -17.22 10.30
N ALA A 103 -17.97 -16.57 11.45
CA ALA A 103 -17.22 -15.37 11.83
C ALA A 103 -15.70 -15.62 11.86
N GLU A 104 -15.27 -16.80 12.35
CA GLU A 104 -13.87 -17.19 12.37
C GLU A 104 -13.24 -17.22 10.96
N VAL A 105 -13.95 -17.78 9.98
CA VAL A 105 -13.48 -17.78 8.58
C VAL A 105 -13.48 -16.37 8.02
N THR A 106 -14.48 -15.57 8.34
CA THR A 106 -14.57 -14.16 7.93
C THR A 106 -13.37 -13.35 8.44
N ASP A 107 -13.02 -13.52 9.71
CA ASP A 107 -11.87 -12.82 10.31
C ASP A 107 -10.54 -13.29 9.71
N ARG A 108 -10.37 -14.59 9.44
CA ARG A 108 -9.18 -15.12 8.76
C ARG A 108 -9.00 -14.57 7.34
N ILE A 109 -10.10 -14.43 6.60
CA ILE A 109 -10.08 -13.83 5.26
C ILE A 109 -9.75 -12.33 5.33
N ALA A 110 -10.26 -11.62 6.34
CA ALA A 110 -9.91 -10.22 6.56
C ALA A 110 -8.42 -10.06 6.92
N ASP A 111 -7.89 -10.89 7.82
CA ASP A 111 -6.47 -10.90 8.19
C ASP A 111 -5.56 -11.24 6.99
N PHE A 112 -5.99 -12.19 6.14
CA PHE A 112 -5.33 -12.48 4.87
C PHE A 112 -5.31 -11.23 3.98
N GLY A 113 -6.47 -10.57 3.83
CA GLY A 113 -6.61 -9.37 3.01
C GLY A 113 -5.71 -8.22 3.47
N GLU A 114 -5.60 -8.01 4.79
CA GLU A 114 -4.70 -7.00 5.34
C GLU A 114 -3.23 -7.35 5.07
N SER A 115 -2.83 -8.60 5.31
CA SER A 115 -1.44 -9.04 5.11
C SER A 115 -1.00 -8.92 3.66
N ILE A 116 -1.83 -9.39 2.72
CA ILE A 116 -1.50 -9.28 1.28
C ILE A 116 -1.57 -7.84 0.79
N GLY A 117 -2.43 -7.00 1.39
CA GLY A 117 -2.51 -5.58 1.05
C GLY A 117 -1.24 -4.81 1.41
N ILE A 118 -0.66 -5.10 2.58
CA ILE A 118 0.64 -4.56 2.98
C ILE A 118 1.74 -5.07 2.06
N ALA A 119 1.81 -6.39 1.83
CA ALA A 119 2.79 -6.99 0.91
C ALA A 119 2.70 -6.40 -0.49
N PHE A 120 1.48 -6.15 -0.99
CA PHE A 120 1.26 -5.53 -2.30
C PHE A 120 1.87 -4.13 -2.39
N GLN A 121 1.68 -3.30 -1.35
CA GLN A 121 2.23 -1.95 -1.33
C GLN A 121 3.76 -1.98 -1.21
N LEU A 122 4.32 -2.84 -0.35
CA LEU A 122 5.77 -3.01 -0.24
C LEU A 122 6.39 -3.48 -1.57
N SER A 123 5.70 -4.33 -2.32
CA SER A 123 6.11 -4.74 -3.65
C SER A 123 6.09 -3.57 -4.65
N ASP A 124 5.06 -2.71 -4.59
CA ASP A 124 4.99 -1.50 -5.45
C ASP A 124 6.13 -0.52 -5.13
N ASP A 125 6.45 -0.31 -3.84
CA ASP A 125 7.53 0.56 -3.37
C ASP A 125 8.91 0.07 -3.87
N LEU A 126 9.16 -1.25 -3.85
CA LEU A 126 10.36 -1.86 -4.40
C LEU A 126 10.44 -1.71 -5.92
N LEU A 127 9.33 -1.97 -6.61
CA LEU A 127 9.24 -1.84 -8.07
C LEU A 127 9.45 -0.40 -8.55
N ASP A 128 9.03 0.60 -7.78
CA ASP A 128 9.28 2.00 -8.13
C ASP A 128 10.78 2.31 -8.23
N ILE A 129 11.61 1.63 -7.42
CA ILE A 129 13.06 1.79 -7.44
C ILE A 129 13.72 0.91 -8.52
N GLU A 130 13.27 -0.33 -8.70
CA GLU A 130 13.95 -1.35 -9.51
C GLU A 130 13.58 -1.33 -10.99
N SER A 131 12.30 -1.02 -11.28
CA SER A 131 11.72 -1.29 -12.60
C SER A 131 12.11 -0.23 -13.64
N GLU A 132 12.79 -0.68 -14.70
CA GLU A 132 12.97 0.07 -15.94
C GLU A 132 11.85 -0.22 -16.98
N VAL A 133 10.99 -1.20 -16.70
CA VAL A 133 10.07 -1.81 -17.70
C VAL A 133 8.60 -1.48 -17.44
N SER A 134 8.23 -0.92 -16.29
CA SER A 134 6.82 -0.73 -15.88
C SER A 134 6.05 0.34 -16.68
N GLY A 135 6.72 1.07 -17.58
CA GLY A 135 6.10 2.21 -18.30
C GLY A 135 5.87 3.46 -17.44
N LYS A 136 6.25 3.42 -16.16
CA LYS A 136 6.35 4.57 -15.26
C LYS A 136 7.81 5.03 -15.20
N THR A 137 8.03 6.30 -14.91
CA THR A 137 9.38 6.80 -14.59
C THR A 137 9.81 6.18 -13.25
N PRO A 138 10.91 5.41 -13.17
CA PRO A 138 11.39 4.84 -11.91
C PRO A 138 11.68 5.94 -10.88
N GLY A 139 11.50 5.65 -9.59
CA GLY A 139 11.82 6.57 -8.50
C GLY A 139 10.85 7.76 -8.38
N THR A 140 9.58 7.58 -8.74
CA THR A 140 8.55 8.62 -8.58
C THR A 140 8.43 9.04 -7.12
N ASP A 141 8.49 8.09 -6.18
CA ASP A 141 8.42 8.37 -4.74
C ASP A 141 9.61 9.24 -4.28
N LEU A 142 10.81 9.03 -4.82
CA LEU A 142 11.98 9.89 -4.54
C LEU A 142 11.76 11.32 -5.04
N ARG A 143 11.09 11.49 -6.18
CA ARG A 143 10.75 12.82 -6.70
C ARG A 143 9.77 13.56 -5.80
N GLU A 144 8.83 12.86 -5.25
CA GLU A 144 7.81 13.41 -4.34
C GLU A 144 8.31 13.55 -2.89
N GLY A 145 9.47 12.96 -2.57
CA GLY A 145 10.05 12.95 -1.22
C GLY A 145 9.34 11.97 -0.27
N ILE A 146 8.64 10.99 -0.84
CA ILE A 146 7.98 9.93 -0.08
C ILE A 146 9.04 8.96 0.43
N ARG A 147 9.03 8.70 1.74
CA ARG A 147 9.97 7.79 2.38
C ARG A 147 9.40 6.39 2.46
N THR A 148 9.56 5.64 1.37
CA THR A 148 9.19 4.21 1.30
C THR A 148 10.14 3.36 2.15
N LEU A 149 9.79 2.09 2.36
CA LEU A 149 10.56 1.20 3.25
C LEU A 149 12.05 1.11 2.90
N PRO A 150 12.48 0.96 1.62
CA PRO A 150 13.89 1.00 1.26
C PRO A 150 14.59 2.30 1.66
N VAL A 151 13.92 3.44 1.50
CA VAL A 151 14.46 4.76 1.88
C VAL A 151 14.62 4.84 3.39
N LEU A 152 13.65 4.36 4.17
CA LEU A 152 13.72 4.36 5.64
C LEU A 152 14.86 3.49 6.14
N PHE A 153 15.06 2.29 5.59
CA PHE A 153 16.21 1.43 5.94
C PHE A 153 17.55 2.09 5.58
N ALA A 154 17.64 2.69 4.39
CA ALA A 154 18.87 3.39 3.99
C ALA A 154 19.17 4.59 4.89
N LEU A 155 18.17 5.33 5.36
CA LEU A 155 18.35 6.43 6.30
C LEU A 155 18.74 5.96 7.71
N ALA A 156 18.29 4.79 8.12
CA ALA A 156 18.61 4.18 9.41
C ALA A 156 20.01 3.54 9.44
N ASP A 157 20.54 3.13 8.29
CA ASP A 157 21.85 2.47 8.18
C ASP A 157 22.98 3.49 8.43
N PRO A 158 23.83 3.29 9.47
CA PRO A 158 24.96 4.18 9.77
C PRO A 158 26.00 4.26 8.65
N ASP A 159 26.11 3.22 7.82
CA ASP A 159 27.10 3.14 6.73
C ASP A 159 26.62 3.84 5.44
N THR A 160 25.38 4.31 5.40
CA THR A 160 24.86 5.11 4.28
C THR A 160 25.69 6.39 4.09
N SER A 161 26.16 6.58 2.86
CA SER A 161 27.00 7.74 2.53
C SER A 161 26.30 9.07 2.87
N PRO A 162 27.05 10.10 3.31
CA PRO A 162 26.46 11.42 3.61
C PRO A 162 25.69 12.01 2.41
N ARG A 163 26.19 11.77 1.19
CA ARG A 163 25.54 12.25 -0.03
C ARG A 163 24.20 11.57 -0.28
N LEU A 164 24.14 10.25 -0.16
CA LEU A 164 22.86 9.52 -0.33
C LEU A 164 21.87 9.93 0.76
N ARG A 165 22.31 10.06 2.01
CA ARG A 165 21.47 10.52 3.12
C ARG A 165 20.90 11.92 2.89
N GLU A 166 21.71 12.85 2.34
CA GLU A 166 21.25 14.18 1.95
C GLU A 166 20.13 14.09 0.90
N LEU A 167 20.35 13.31 -0.18
CA LEU A 167 19.38 13.14 -1.26
C LEU A 167 18.06 12.54 -0.76
N LEU A 168 18.11 11.47 0.04
CA LEU A 168 16.92 10.79 0.58
C LEU A 168 16.17 11.60 1.65
N SER A 169 16.71 12.71 2.12
CA SER A 169 16.07 13.55 3.15
C SER A 169 15.01 14.51 2.59
N ARG A 170 14.94 14.70 1.29
CA ARG A 170 14.07 15.69 0.60
C ARG A 170 13.52 15.16 -0.72
N ALA A 171 12.52 15.85 -1.26
CA ALA A 171 12.07 15.64 -2.63
C ALA A 171 13.20 15.95 -3.63
N ILE A 172 13.37 15.12 -4.65
CA ILE A 172 14.45 15.24 -5.65
C ILE A 172 13.87 15.69 -6.99
N THR A 173 13.95 16.97 -7.27
CA THR A 173 13.43 17.57 -8.52
C THR A 173 14.45 17.59 -9.65
N ASP A 174 15.75 17.60 -9.34
CA ASP A 174 16.83 17.58 -10.34
C ASP A 174 17.03 16.18 -10.90
N ASP A 175 17.14 16.05 -12.23
CA ASP A 175 17.24 14.75 -12.90
C ASP A 175 18.57 14.03 -12.64
N ALA A 176 19.67 14.76 -12.49
CA ALA A 176 20.98 14.17 -12.23
C ALA A 176 21.04 13.63 -10.77
N GLU A 177 20.55 14.41 -9.81
CA GLU A 177 20.45 13.97 -8.41
C GLU A 177 19.50 12.78 -8.24
N HIS A 178 18.39 12.78 -8.98
CA HIS A 178 17.44 11.65 -8.98
C HIS A 178 18.09 10.37 -9.51
N ALA A 179 18.79 10.45 -10.66
CA ALA A 179 19.51 9.31 -11.21
C ALA A 179 20.62 8.81 -10.25
N GLU A 180 21.33 9.73 -9.59
CA GLU A 180 22.35 9.42 -8.57
C GLU A 180 21.73 8.66 -7.39
N ALA A 181 20.65 9.17 -6.80
CA ALA A 181 19.97 8.57 -5.67
C ALA A 181 19.42 7.18 -6.01
N LEU A 182 18.76 7.06 -7.17
CA LEU A 182 18.17 5.80 -7.64
C LEU A 182 19.25 4.74 -7.86
N ALA A 183 20.37 5.09 -8.53
CA ALA A 183 21.46 4.16 -8.76
C ALA A 183 22.12 3.70 -7.45
N ALA A 184 22.31 4.61 -6.50
CA ALA A 184 22.89 4.28 -5.19
C ALA A 184 21.95 3.41 -4.35
N LEU A 185 20.63 3.69 -4.35
CA LEU A 185 19.65 2.93 -3.58
C LEU A 185 19.48 1.51 -4.12
N ARG A 186 19.49 1.31 -5.45
CA ARG A 186 19.38 -0.01 -6.09
C ARG A 186 20.41 -1.03 -5.62
N ILE A 187 21.62 -0.57 -5.26
CA ILE A 187 22.71 -1.43 -4.79
C ILE A 187 22.88 -1.41 -3.26
N HIS A 188 22.03 -0.67 -2.56
CA HIS A 188 22.11 -0.51 -1.11
C HIS A 188 21.50 -1.73 -0.40
N PRO A 189 22.09 -2.21 0.73
CA PRO A 189 21.54 -3.33 1.52
C PRO A 189 20.08 -3.12 1.98
N ALA A 190 19.63 -1.89 2.06
CA ALA A 190 18.24 -1.53 2.38
C ALA A 190 17.20 -2.18 1.44
N MET A 191 17.57 -2.46 0.17
CA MET A 191 16.69 -3.15 -0.77
C MET A 191 16.44 -4.58 -0.33
N ASP A 192 17.48 -5.30 0.09
CA ASP A 192 17.33 -6.67 0.58
C ASP A 192 16.54 -6.71 1.89
N GLN A 193 16.78 -5.77 2.80
CA GLN A 193 15.99 -5.64 4.04
C GLN A 193 14.50 -5.39 3.74
N ALA A 194 14.19 -4.56 2.76
CA ALA A 194 12.80 -4.31 2.36
C ALA A 194 12.16 -5.56 1.71
N ARG A 195 12.91 -6.33 0.91
CA ARG A 195 12.44 -7.62 0.37
C ARG A 195 12.18 -8.66 1.47
N GLU A 196 13.02 -8.71 2.49
CA GLU A 196 12.78 -9.59 3.65
C GLU A 196 11.47 -9.25 4.38
N VAL A 197 11.17 -7.95 4.56
CA VAL A 197 9.90 -7.52 5.16
C VAL A 197 8.71 -7.85 4.26
N LEU A 198 8.82 -7.65 2.94
CA LEU A 198 7.81 -8.07 1.97
C LEU A 198 7.50 -9.57 2.09
N GLU A 199 8.54 -10.42 2.12
CA GLU A 199 8.36 -11.87 2.23
C GLU A 199 7.72 -12.26 3.59
N GLN A 200 8.08 -11.61 4.69
CA GLN A 200 7.42 -11.83 5.98
C GLN A 200 5.90 -11.54 5.93
N TRP A 201 5.47 -10.50 5.22
CA TRP A 201 4.05 -10.21 5.04
C TRP A 201 3.37 -11.19 4.09
N ALA A 202 4.05 -11.64 3.05
CA ALA A 202 3.58 -12.69 2.17
C ALA A 202 3.40 -14.02 2.93
N ASP A 203 4.36 -14.38 3.79
CA ASP A 203 4.26 -15.57 4.63
C ASP A 203 3.11 -15.50 5.63
N ARG A 204 2.88 -14.34 6.25
CA ARG A 204 1.70 -14.12 7.09
C ARG A 204 0.40 -14.35 6.32
N ALA A 205 0.32 -13.86 5.08
CA ALA A 205 -0.85 -14.10 4.23
C ALA A 205 -1.01 -15.61 3.91
N ARG A 206 0.06 -16.34 3.59
CA ARG A 206 0.03 -17.79 3.36
C ARG A 206 -0.44 -18.56 4.61
N GLU A 207 0.04 -18.16 5.78
CA GLU A 207 -0.37 -18.76 7.06
C GLU A 207 -1.87 -18.62 7.32
N ARG A 208 -2.45 -17.41 7.06
CA ARG A 208 -3.90 -17.19 7.20
C ARG A 208 -4.71 -18.08 6.28
N LEU A 209 -4.23 -18.33 5.06
CA LEU A 209 -4.86 -19.29 4.13
C LEU A 209 -4.70 -20.73 4.59
N GLY A 210 -3.62 -21.08 5.27
CA GLY A 210 -3.31 -22.45 5.68
C GLY A 210 -4.45 -23.13 6.42
N ALA A 211 -5.12 -22.41 7.29
CA ALA A 211 -6.23 -22.90 8.12
C ALA A 211 -7.59 -23.01 7.38
N LEU A 212 -7.70 -22.51 6.15
CA LEU A 212 -8.93 -22.59 5.36
C LEU A 212 -9.05 -23.96 4.64
N PRO A 213 -10.28 -24.43 4.36
CA PRO A 213 -10.50 -25.66 3.60
C PRO A 213 -9.81 -25.60 2.22
N ASN A 214 -9.29 -26.75 1.78
CA ASN A 214 -8.69 -26.85 0.46
C ASN A 214 -9.78 -26.77 -0.63
N CYS A 215 -9.63 -25.80 -1.53
CA CYS A 215 -10.50 -25.58 -2.67
C CYS A 215 -9.78 -24.72 -3.72
N ASP A 216 -10.35 -24.61 -4.91
CA ASP A 216 -9.77 -23.83 -6.01
C ASP A 216 -9.58 -22.35 -5.64
N ALA A 217 -10.52 -21.78 -4.87
CA ALA A 217 -10.41 -20.40 -4.39
C ALA A 217 -9.17 -20.20 -3.50
N LYS A 218 -8.91 -21.14 -2.56
CA LYS A 218 -7.70 -21.08 -1.73
C LYS A 218 -6.43 -21.18 -2.57
N THR A 219 -6.41 -22.06 -3.58
CA THR A 219 -5.28 -22.19 -4.51
C THR A 219 -5.06 -20.89 -5.29
N ALA A 220 -6.13 -20.27 -5.79
CA ALA A 220 -6.04 -18.99 -6.49
C ALA A 220 -5.52 -17.86 -5.57
N MET A 221 -5.98 -17.80 -4.32
CA MET A 221 -5.48 -16.84 -3.34
C MET A 221 -4.00 -17.07 -3.01
N ALA A 222 -3.53 -18.31 -2.89
CA ALA A 222 -2.11 -18.62 -2.70
C ALA A 222 -1.27 -18.17 -3.91
N THR A 223 -1.73 -18.43 -5.14
CA THR A 223 -1.09 -17.95 -6.36
C THR A 223 -1.02 -16.41 -6.40
N LEU A 224 -2.04 -15.73 -5.89
CA LEU A 224 -2.03 -14.26 -5.79
C LEU A 224 -0.92 -13.78 -4.84
N VAL A 225 -0.74 -14.43 -3.68
CA VAL A 225 0.38 -14.11 -2.76
C VAL A 225 1.72 -14.25 -3.47
N ASP A 226 1.94 -15.37 -4.16
CA ASP A 226 3.18 -15.61 -4.90
C ASP A 226 3.39 -14.56 -6.00
N SER A 227 2.33 -14.20 -6.72
CA SER A 227 2.39 -13.15 -7.75
C SER A 227 2.76 -11.77 -7.18
N VAL A 228 2.36 -11.47 -5.95
CA VAL A 228 2.71 -10.22 -5.25
C VAL A 228 4.16 -10.27 -4.77
N ALA A 229 4.57 -11.36 -4.11
CA ALA A 229 5.90 -11.51 -3.56
C ALA A 229 6.99 -11.52 -4.64
N TYR A 230 6.77 -12.24 -5.75
CA TYR A 230 7.78 -12.40 -6.82
C TYR A 230 7.72 -11.32 -7.91
N ARG A 231 6.80 -10.38 -7.84
CA ARG A 231 6.72 -9.26 -8.78
C ARG A 231 7.88 -8.28 -8.65
N ALA A 232 8.46 -8.20 -7.45
CA ALA A 232 9.58 -7.34 -7.08
C ALA A 232 10.93 -8.09 -6.97
N VAL A 233 11.07 -9.23 -7.68
CA VAL A 233 12.30 -10.06 -7.72
C VAL A 233 12.81 -10.16 -9.14
#